data_a8c8851351ced16ad71983578756a1cb
#
_entry.id   a8c8851351ced16ad71983578756a1cb
#
_cell.length_a   1.000
_cell.length_b   1.000
_cell.length_c   1.000
_cell.angle_alpha   90.00
_cell.angle_beta   90.00
_cell.angle_gamma   90.00
#
_symmetry.space_group_name_H-M   'P 1'
#
loop_
_entity.id
_entity.type
_entity.pdbx_description
1 polymer ?
#
loop_
_entity_poly.entity_id
_entity_poly.type
_entity_poly.pdbx_seq_one_letter_code
_entity_poly.pdbx_strand_id
1 'polypeptide(L)'
;MEQFLMTIWKLKNQFMKKLITSLFVLTVGFASAQTTAFKGKDDVKFQIGANMQDGGTGIVSTLDYGLGESFSIGVQAGYLLGVKEIAGVKPEFGDRFDVKARFNANLGKVLDLPSNIDVYPGLNLGLKNFGGHLGARYFFEKGFGLFTEMQFPIANYSDKDKLFRHLNNQFAINVG
;
A
#
# COMPACT_ATOMS: atom_id res chain seq x y z
N MET A 1 -24.61 12.38 -31.63
CA MET A 1 -23.79 11.35 -30.98
C MET A 1 -22.57 11.95 -30.25
N GLU A 2 -21.80 12.83 -30.87
CA GLU A 2 -20.61 13.46 -30.26
C GLU A 2 -20.91 14.31 -29.00
N GLN A 3 -21.97 15.10 -29.00
CA GLN A 3 -22.33 15.89 -27.79
C GLN A 3 -22.69 15.03 -26.59
N PHE A 4 -23.29 13.87 -26.81
CA PHE A 4 -23.64 12.93 -25.75
C PHE A 4 -22.38 12.29 -25.14
N LEU A 5 -21.43 11.88 -25.99
CA LEU A 5 -20.12 11.33 -25.55
C LEU A 5 -19.29 12.36 -24.77
N MET A 6 -19.28 13.62 -25.22
CA MET A 6 -18.61 14.72 -24.50
C MET A 6 -19.24 14.98 -23.13
N THR A 7 -20.54 14.88 -23.00
CA THR A 7 -21.22 15.07 -21.73
C THR A 7 -20.89 13.97 -20.74
N ILE A 8 -20.87 12.70 -21.18
CA ILE A 8 -20.47 11.56 -20.35
C ILE A 8 -19.00 11.70 -19.93
N TRP A 9 -18.12 12.09 -20.83
CA TRP A 9 -16.70 12.29 -20.52
C TRP A 9 -16.49 13.42 -19.48
N LYS A 10 -17.21 14.54 -19.59
CA LYS A 10 -17.17 15.63 -18.59
C LYS A 10 -17.70 15.18 -17.23
N LEU A 11 -18.80 14.44 -17.17
CA LEU A 11 -19.36 13.89 -15.93
C LEU A 11 -18.40 12.92 -15.26
N LYS A 12 -17.80 12.00 -16.01
CA LYS A 12 -16.80 11.07 -15.53
C LYS A 12 -15.58 11.79 -14.93
N ASN A 13 -15.07 12.82 -15.64
CA ASN A 13 -13.93 13.61 -15.15
C ASN A 13 -14.26 14.43 -13.91
N GLN A 14 -15.47 15.00 -13.82
CA GLN A 14 -15.89 15.72 -12.61
C GLN A 14 -16.09 14.78 -11.42
N PHE A 15 -16.64 13.59 -11.65
CA PHE A 15 -16.78 12.58 -10.61
C PHE A 15 -15.42 12.10 -10.09
N MET A 16 -14.50 11.80 -11.00
CA MET A 16 -13.12 11.42 -10.65
C MET A 16 -12.39 12.49 -9.86
N LYS A 17 -12.49 13.77 -10.27
CA LYS A 17 -11.90 14.89 -9.53
C LYS A 17 -12.46 15.00 -8.11
N LYS A 18 -13.78 14.92 -7.95
CA LYS A 18 -14.44 14.95 -6.63
C LYS A 18 -14.02 13.76 -5.76
N LEU A 19 -13.92 12.56 -6.34
CA LEU A 19 -13.46 11.35 -5.63
C LEU A 19 -12.02 11.51 -5.15
N ILE A 20 -11.11 11.99 -6.01
CA ILE A 20 -9.71 12.23 -5.66
C ILE A 20 -9.61 13.33 -4.58
N THR A 21 -10.36 14.41 -4.72
CA THR A 21 -10.37 15.50 -3.73
C THR A 21 -10.92 15.01 -2.39
N SER A 22 -12.01 14.24 -2.38
CA SER A 22 -12.57 13.65 -1.15
C SER A 22 -11.59 12.69 -0.48
N LEU A 23 -10.90 11.86 -1.28
CA LEU A 23 -9.89 10.93 -0.76
C LEU A 23 -8.69 11.70 -0.17
N PHE A 24 -8.26 12.78 -0.84
CA PHE A 24 -7.19 13.65 -0.36
C PHE A 24 -7.57 14.39 0.93
N VAL A 25 -8.79 14.92 1.02
CA VAL A 25 -9.31 15.60 2.24
C VAL A 25 -9.43 14.60 3.39
N LEU A 26 -9.89 13.37 3.15
CA LEU A 26 -9.93 12.32 4.16
C LEU A 26 -8.53 11.97 4.69
N THR A 27 -7.54 11.86 3.81
CA THR A 27 -6.16 11.55 4.23
C THR A 27 -5.51 12.68 5.04
N VAL A 28 -5.76 13.94 4.70
CA VAL A 28 -5.27 15.11 5.45
C VAL A 28 -5.97 15.24 6.81
N GLY A 29 -7.26 14.89 6.90
CA GLY A 29 -8.02 14.94 8.16
C GLY A 29 -7.53 13.95 9.23
N PHE A 30 -6.88 12.86 8.84
CA PHE A 30 -6.29 11.89 9.78
C PHE A 30 -4.83 12.21 10.18
N ALA A 31 -4.20 13.21 9.59
CA ALA A 31 -2.86 13.69 9.96
C ALA A 31 -2.87 14.45 11.31
N SER A 32 -3.62 13.95 12.28
CA SER A 32 -3.54 14.47 13.66
C SER A 32 -2.14 14.16 14.20
N ALA A 33 -1.46 15.19 14.64
CA ALA A 33 -0.20 15.32 15.35
C ALA A 33 0.28 14.10 16.20
N GLN A 34 0.48 12.94 15.57
CA GLN A 34 0.90 11.72 16.25
C GLN A 34 2.41 11.55 16.11
N THR A 35 3.13 11.67 17.21
CA THR A 35 4.56 11.31 17.27
C THR A 35 4.78 9.84 17.61
N THR A 36 3.73 9.11 18.01
CA THR A 36 3.80 7.70 18.38
C THR A 36 3.63 6.82 17.15
N ALA A 37 4.58 5.91 16.93
CA ALA A 37 4.58 5.03 15.76
C ALA A 37 3.39 4.04 15.75
N PHE A 38 2.99 3.55 16.93
CA PHE A 38 1.75 2.79 17.11
C PHE A 38 1.17 3.02 18.50
N LYS A 39 -0.07 3.48 18.59
CA LYS A 39 -0.75 3.77 19.87
C LYS A 39 -1.48 2.56 20.43
N GLY A 40 -1.87 1.63 19.58
CA GLY A 40 -2.69 0.49 19.95
C GLY A 40 -4.09 0.56 19.36
N LYS A 41 -5.11 0.21 20.17
CA LYS A 41 -6.50 0.23 19.73
C LYS A 41 -6.92 1.59 19.17
N ASP A 42 -7.71 1.56 18.07
CA ASP A 42 -8.25 2.73 17.38
C ASP A 42 -7.20 3.63 16.72
N ASP A 43 -5.94 3.19 16.66
CA ASP A 43 -4.89 3.90 15.95
C ASP A 43 -5.04 3.73 14.43
N VAL A 44 -4.93 4.82 13.68
CA VAL A 44 -4.98 4.80 12.21
C VAL A 44 -3.65 5.25 11.68
N LYS A 45 -3.00 4.42 10.86
CA LYS A 45 -1.75 4.73 10.18
C LYS A 45 -1.94 4.70 8.67
N PHE A 46 -1.69 5.82 8.04
CA PHE A 46 -1.62 5.94 6.59
C PHE A 46 -0.17 6.10 6.18
N GLN A 47 0.25 5.33 5.17
CA GLN A 47 1.60 5.39 4.62
C GLN A 47 1.49 5.46 3.09
N ILE A 48 2.37 6.21 2.47
CA ILE A 48 2.53 6.28 1.01
C ILE A 48 4.01 6.26 0.67
N GLY A 49 4.39 5.52 -0.35
CA GLY A 49 5.79 5.37 -0.72
C GLY A 49 6.01 4.80 -2.11
N ALA A 50 7.27 4.63 -2.44
CA ALA A 50 7.72 3.93 -3.63
C ALA A 50 7.73 2.43 -3.38
N ASN A 51 7.29 1.66 -4.37
CA ASN A 51 7.45 0.21 -4.45
C ASN A 51 8.55 -0.11 -5.45
N MET A 52 9.47 -0.97 -5.04
CA MET A 52 10.58 -1.45 -5.86
C MET A 52 10.58 -2.98 -5.86
N GLN A 53 10.54 -3.56 -7.06
CA GLN A 53 10.61 -5.00 -7.28
C GLN A 53 11.33 -5.30 -8.60
N ASP A 54 11.71 -6.54 -8.83
CA ASP A 54 12.34 -6.89 -10.10
C ASP A 54 11.38 -6.65 -11.27
N GLY A 55 11.89 -6.00 -12.31
CA GLY A 55 11.11 -5.65 -13.51
C GLY A 55 10.04 -4.58 -13.31
N GLY A 56 9.91 -3.96 -12.11
CA GLY A 56 8.89 -2.93 -11.89
C GLY A 56 9.17 -2.00 -10.71
N THR A 57 8.80 -0.73 -10.91
CA THR A 57 8.78 0.28 -9.85
C THR A 57 7.41 0.97 -9.85
N GLY A 58 6.95 1.42 -8.69
CA GLY A 58 5.63 2.03 -8.59
C GLY A 58 5.41 2.79 -7.30
N ILE A 59 4.15 3.04 -7.02
CA ILE A 59 3.67 3.64 -5.79
C ILE A 59 2.88 2.62 -4.99
N VAL A 60 2.94 2.76 -3.68
CA VAL A 60 2.18 1.96 -2.73
C VAL A 60 1.57 2.87 -1.68
N SER A 61 0.37 2.55 -1.25
CA SER A 61 -0.25 3.16 -0.07
C SER A 61 -0.81 2.09 0.84
N THR A 62 -0.74 2.33 2.15
CA THR A 62 -1.32 1.45 3.17
C THR A 62 -2.18 2.26 4.13
N LEU A 63 -3.22 1.63 4.64
CA LEU A 63 -4.07 2.15 5.69
C LEU A 63 -4.26 1.03 6.71
N ASP A 64 -3.68 1.19 7.90
CA ASP A 64 -3.75 0.22 8.99
C ASP A 64 -4.59 0.78 10.15
N TYR A 65 -5.42 -0.08 10.74
CA TYR A 65 -6.28 0.21 11.90
C TYR A 65 -5.92 -0.69 13.06
N GLY A 66 -5.62 -0.09 14.21
CA GLY A 66 -5.25 -0.78 15.45
C GLY A 66 -6.44 -1.48 16.10
N LEU A 67 -6.34 -2.80 16.26
CA LEU A 67 -7.35 -3.64 16.93
C LEU A 67 -7.11 -3.75 18.45
N GLY A 68 -5.90 -3.60 18.89
CA GLY A 68 -5.48 -3.78 20.27
C GLY A 68 -4.10 -3.21 20.49
N GLU A 69 -3.45 -3.63 21.58
CA GLU A 69 -2.16 -3.06 22.00
C GLU A 69 -1.02 -3.30 21.01
N SER A 70 -1.06 -4.43 20.29
CA SER A 70 0.04 -4.86 19.40
C SER A 70 -0.41 -5.37 18.04
N PHE A 71 -1.70 -5.27 17.70
CA PHE A 71 -2.20 -5.80 16.43
C PHE A 71 -2.96 -4.74 15.62
N SER A 72 -2.79 -4.76 14.32
CA SER A 72 -3.57 -3.96 13.39
C SER A 72 -3.97 -4.77 12.15
N ILE A 73 -5.08 -4.38 11.55
CA ILE A 73 -5.52 -4.83 10.23
C ILE A 73 -5.51 -3.66 9.27
N GLY A 74 -5.37 -3.93 8.01
CA GLY A 74 -5.36 -2.84 7.04
C GLY A 74 -5.53 -3.32 5.62
N VAL A 75 -5.40 -2.35 4.73
CA VAL A 75 -5.39 -2.55 3.29
C VAL A 75 -4.17 -1.88 2.69
N GLN A 76 -3.66 -2.48 1.65
CA GLN A 76 -2.61 -1.92 0.80
C GLN A 76 -3.12 -1.85 -0.62
N ALA A 77 -2.84 -0.76 -1.31
CA ALA A 77 -3.02 -0.63 -2.75
C ALA A 77 -1.69 -0.22 -3.39
N GLY A 78 -1.34 -0.86 -4.49
CA GLY A 78 -0.13 -0.58 -5.24
C GLY A 78 -0.37 -0.48 -6.73
N TYR A 79 0.41 0.36 -7.41
CA TYR A 79 0.40 0.48 -8.85
C TYR A 79 1.81 0.67 -9.41
N LEU A 80 2.21 -0.21 -10.31
CA LEU A 80 3.52 -0.16 -10.98
C LEU A 80 3.48 0.85 -12.12
N LEU A 81 4.27 1.91 -12.01
CA LEU A 81 4.41 2.97 -13.00
C LEU A 81 5.42 2.61 -14.09
N GLY A 82 6.60 2.15 -13.67
CA GLY A 82 7.68 1.70 -14.54
C GLY A 82 7.74 0.18 -14.58
N VAL A 83 7.35 -0.42 -15.70
CA VAL A 83 7.43 -1.86 -15.92
C VAL A 83 8.10 -2.13 -17.26
N LYS A 84 9.03 -3.07 -17.29
CA LYS A 84 9.70 -3.50 -18.52
C LYS A 84 8.75 -4.30 -19.40
N GLU A 85 8.76 -4.02 -20.70
CA GLU A 85 8.06 -4.82 -21.70
C GLU A 85 8.73 -6.18 -21.87
N ILE A 86 7.94 -7.21 -22.10
CA ILE A 86 8.43 -8.57 -22.38
C ILE A 86 8.03 -8.93 -23.81
N ALA A 87 9.00 -9.24 -24.65
CA ALA A 87 8.77 -9.58 -26.07
C ALA A 87 7.90 -8.56 -26.82
N GLY A 88 8.02 -7.27 -26.51
CA GLY A 88 7.23 -6.20 -27.15
C GLY A 88 5.80 -6.08 -26.62
N VAL A 89 5.40 -6.89 -25.64
CA VAL A 89 4.08 -6.82 -24.98
C VAL A 89 4.17 -5.91 -23.76
N LYS A 90 3.21 -4.99 -23.63
CA LYS A 90 3.08 -4.10 -22.48
C LYS A 90 2.14 -4.72 -21.44
N PRO A 91 2.46 -4.56 -20.14
CA PRO A 91 1.56 -5.01 -19.08
C PRO A 91 0.28 -4.18 -19.07
N GLU A 92 -0.84 -4.86 -18.86
CA GLU A 92 -2.15 -4.25 -18.71
C GLU A 92 -2.33 -3.62 -17.31
N PHE A 93 -3.44 -2.91 -17.09
CA PHE A 93 -3.76 -2.32 -15.79
C PHE A 93 -3.78 -3.40 -14.68
N GLY A 94 -4.41 -4.54 -14.94
CA GLY A 94 -4.52 -5.65 -13.97
C GLY A 94 -3.18 -6.28 -13.59
N ASP A 95 -2.18 -6.22 -14.50
CA ASP A 95 -0.83 -6.71 -14.20
C ASP A 95 -0.08 -5.77 -13.26
N ARG A 96 -0.33 -4.47 -13.38
CA ARG A 96 0.33 -3.40 -12.61
C ARG A 96 -0.32 -3.12 -11.27
N PHE A 97 -1.63 -3.28 -11.16
CA PHE A 97 -2.42 -2.99 -9.97
C PHE A 97 -2.49 -4.20 -9.05
N ASP A 98 -2.38 -3.96 -7.73
CA ASP A 98 -2.61 -4.96 -6.70
C ASP A 98 -3.25 -4.34 -5.47
N VAL A 99 -4.12 -5.13 -4.81
CA VAL A 99 -4.73 -4.80 -3.53
C VAL A 99 -4.53 -5.97 -2.60
N LYS A 100 -4.14 -5.68 -1.36
CA LYS A 100 -3.91 -6.68 -0.32
C LYS A 100 -4.63 -6.28 0.96
N ALA A 101 -5.33 -7.21 1.59
CA ALA A 101 -5.62 -7.13 3.00
C ALA A 101 -4.35 -7.46 3.78
N ARG A 102 -4.16 -6.82 4.94
CA ARG A 102 -2.96 -7.02 5.75
C ARG A 102 -3.30 -7.15 7.23
N PHE A 103 -2.50 -7.94 7.92
CA PHE A 103 -2.52 -8.10 9.36
C PHE A 103 -1.11 -7.89 9.88
N ASN A 104 -0.93 -6.99 10.85
CA ASN A 104 0.36 -6.64 11.41
C ASN A 104 0.42 -6.94 12.90
N ALA A 105 1.57 -7.42 13.36
CA ALA A 105 1.96 -7.43 14.75
C ALA A 105 2.90 -6.24 15.00
N ASN A 106 2.44 -5.21 15.71
CA ASN A 106 3.21 -4.00 16.02
C ASN A 106 4.04 -4.26 17.28
N LEU A 107 5.34 -4.44 17.13
CA LEU A 107 6.24 -4.93 18.17
C LEU A 107 7.00 -3.81 18.91
N GLY A 108 6.80 -2.55 18.56
CA GLY A 108 7.52 -1.44 19.19
C GLY A 108 7.47 -1.46 20.71
N LYS A 109 6.27 -1.62 21.30
CA LYS A 109 6.07 -1.74 22.73
C LYS A 109 6.61 -3.05 23.31
N VAL A 110 6.46 -4.16 22.58
CA VAL A 110 6.91 -5.49 23.04
C VAL A 110 8.44 -5.56 23.12
N LEU A 111 9.13 -4.85 22.23
CA LEU A 111 10.59 -4.76 22.16
C LEU A 111 11.15 -3.58 22.96
N ASP A 112 10.30 -2.87 23.73
CA ASP A 112 10.67 -1.68 24.52
C ASP A 112 11.41 -0.60 23.68
N LEU A 113 10.95 -0.42 22.42
CA LEU A 113 11.50 0.61 21.53
C LEU A 113 10.95 1.99 21.92
N PRO A 114 11.68 3.07 21.58
CA PRO A 114 11.16 4.43 21.69
C PRO A 114 9.79 4.56 21.02
N SER A 115 8.87 5.32 21.63
CA SER A 115 7.46 5.39 21.20
C SER A 115 7.27 5.84 19.75
N ASN A 116 8.26 6.50 19.16
CA ASN A 116 8.26 6.95 17.78
C ASN A 116 8.83 5.92 16.78
N ILE A 117 9.21 4.73 17.25
CA ILE A 117 9.70 3.62 16.42
C ILE A 117 8.76 2.43 16.57
N ASP A 118 8.46 1.78 15.46
CA ASP A 118 7.75 0.51 15.45
C ASP A 118 8.34 -0.43 14.39
N VAL A 119 8.38 -1.72 14.72
CA VAL A 119 8.72 -2.80 13.81
C VAL A 119 7.50 -3.71 13.72
N TYR A 120 7.06 -4.00 12.52
CA TYR A 120 5.81 -4.72 12.31
C TYR A 120 5.95 -5.84 11.28
N PRO A 121 6.24 -7.07 11.72
CA PRO A 121 6.01 -8.24 10.89
C PRO A 121 4.50 -8.44 10.66
N GLY A 122 4.15 -9.03 9.52
CA GLY A 122 2.76 -9.28 9.21
C GLY A 122 2.52 -10.21 8.03
N LEU A 123 1.24 -10.41 7.74
CA LEU A 123 0.76 -11.23 6.65
C LEU A 123 -0.06 -10.38 5.67
N ASN A 124 0.02 -10.72 4.40
CA ASN A 124 -0.71 -10.10 3.30
C ASN A 124 -1.55 -11.12 2.56
N LEU A 125 -2.81 -10.81 2.33
CA LEU A 125 -3.70 -11.57 1.46
C LEU A 125 -4.08 -10.67 0.27
N GLY A 126 -3.42 -10.89 -0.86
CA GLY A 126 -3.61 -10.12 -2.09
C GLY A 126 -4.46 -10.82 -3.13
N LEU A 127 -4.72 -10.13 -4.23
CA LEU A 127 -5.40 -10.70 -5.39
C LEU A 127 -4.52 -11.72 -6.13
N LYS A 128 -3.19 -11.63 -5.99
CA LYS A 128 -2.21 -12.44 -6.72
C LYS A 128 -1.51 -13.46 -5.85
N ASN A 129 -1.36 -13.19 -4.56
CA ASN A 129 -0.64 -14.06 -3.63
C ASN A 129 -1.11 -13.89 -2.19
N PHE A 130 -0.80 -14.89 -1.39
CA PHE A 130 -0.65 -14.80 0.06
C PHE A 130 0.84 -14.63 0.36
N GLY A 131 1.20 -13.72 1.24
CA GLY A 131 2.58 -13.43 1.55
C GLY A 131 2.79 -12.91 2.97
N GLY A 132 4.04 -12.61 3.27
CA GLY A 132 4.46 -11.94 4.49
C GLY A 132 5.09 -10.60 4.20
N HIS A 133 5.20 -9.80 5.24
CA HIS A 133 5.98 -8.57 5.21
C HIS A 133 6.69 -8.34 6.54
N LEU A 134 7.75 -7.56 6.49
CA LEU A 134 8.43 -7.02 7.65
C LEU A 134 8.65 -5.53 7.40
N GLY A 135 8.07 -4.70 8.22
CA GLY A 135 8.20 -3.25 8.13
C GLY A 135 8.80 -2.63 9.38
N ALA A 136 9.38 -1.46 9.19
CA ALA A 136 9.80 -0.56 10.26
C ALA A 136 9.34 0.85 9.91
N ARG A 137 8.94 1.63 10.93
CA ARG A 137 8.56 3.03 10.79
C ARG A 137 9.15 3.86 11.92
N TYR A 138 9.50 5.08 11.57
CA TYR A 138 10.05 6.06 12.48
C TYR A 138 9.32 7.39 12.29
N PHE A 139 8.71 7.92 13.33
CA PHE A 139 8.06 9.23 13.36
C PHE A 139 9.00 10.26 13.99
N PHE A 140 9.31 11.32 13.26
CA PHE A 140 10.20 12.37 13.74
C PHE A 140 9.45 13.60 14.28
N GLU A 141 8.27 13.98 13.73
CA GLU A 141 7.40 15.03 14.27
C GLU A 141 5.95 14.87 13.82
N LYS A 142 5.02 15.36 14.66
CA LYS A 142 3.59 15.68 14.41
C LYS A 142 2.92 14.98 13.22
N GLY A 143 2.98 13.66 13.20
CA GLY A 143 2.30 12.84 12.19
C GLY A 143 3.13 12.53 10.95
N PHE A 144 4.37 13.00 10.84
CA PHE A 144 5.29 12.68 9.75
C PHE A 144 6.35 11.69 10.20
N GLY A 145 6.63 10.73 9.36
CA GLY A 145 7.63 9.70 9.60
C GLY A 145 8.12 9.09 8.29
N LEU A 146 9.09 8.23 8.42
CA LEU A 146 9.59 7.38 7.34
C LEU A 146 9.21 5.93 7.62
N PHE A 147 9.03 5.16 6.59
CA PHE A 147 8.88 3.71 6.69
C PHE A 147 9.69 2.98 5.63
N THR A 148 10.05 1.76 5.95
CA THR A 148 10.53 0.78 5.00
C THR A 148 9.83 -0.53 5.27
N GLU A 149 9.52 -1.28 4.21
CA GLU A 149 8.83 -2.56 4.32
C GLU A 149 9.31 -3.51 3.25
N MET A 150 9.72 -4.70 3.64
CA MET A 150 10.02 -5.82 2.76
C MET A 150 8.82 -6.72 2.65
N GLN A 151 8.45 -7.13 1.43
CA GLN A 151 7.35 -8.05 1.16
C GLN A 151 7.86 -9.28 0.42
N PHE A 152 7.30 -10.44 0.73
CA PHE A 152 7.64 -11.69 0.08
C PHE A 152 6.42 -12.60 -0.07
N PRO A 153 6.23 -13.23 -1.24
CA PRO A 153 5.14 -14.17 -1.45
C PRO A 153 5.44 -15.50 -0.74
N ILE A 154 4.41 -16.11 -0.16
CA ILE A 154 4.44 -17.45 0.44
C ILE A 154 3.70 -18.42 -0.48
N ALA A 155 2.52 -18.03 -0.97
CA ALA A 155 1.72 -18.82 -1.90
C ALA A 155 1.22 -17.93 -3.04
N ASN A 156 1.28 -18.44 -4.25
CA ASN A 156 0.95 -17.74 -5.48
C ASN A 156 -0.32 -18.34 -6.10
N TYR A 157 -1.29 -17.48 -6.44
CA TYR A 157 -2.55 -17.87 -7.08
C TYR A 157 -2.60 -17.56 -8.58
N SER A 158 -1.60 -16.82 -9.09
CA SER A 158 -1.57 -16.44 -10.50
C SER A 158 -1.32 -17.62 -11.41
N ASP A 159 -2.05 -17.68 -12.51
CA ASP A 159 -1.88 -18.69 -13.56
C ASP A 159 -0.43 -18.68 -14.08
N LYS A 160 0.12 -19.89 -14.24
CA LYS A 160 1.52 -20.08 -14.66
C LYS A 160 1.79 -19.53 -16.06
N ASP A 161 0.75 -19.42 -16.88
CA ASP A 161 0.87 -19.03 -18.30
C ASP A 161 0.82 -17.51 -18.54
N LYS A 162 0.58 -16.70 -17.49
CA LYS A 162 0.57 -15.23 -17.63
C LYS A 162 1.97 -14.66 -17.72
N LEU A 163 2.22 -13.88 -18.79
CA LEU A 163 3.52 -13.28 -19.07
C LEU A 163 4.05 -12.39 -17.92
N PHE A 164 3.16 -11.63 -17.30
CA PHE A 164 3.48 -10.70 -16.21
C PHE A 164 3.13 -11.22 -14.82
N ARG A 165 3.03 -12.54 -14.64
CA ARG A 165 2.64 -13.15 -13.35
C ARG A 165 3.58 -12.82 -12.17
N HIS A 166 4.84 -12.47 -12.47
CA HIS A 166 5.83 -12.10 -11.46
C HIS A 166 5.57 -10.72 -10.84
N LEU A 167 4.87 -9.83 -11.55
CA LEU A 167 4.56 -8.49 -11.06
C LEU A 167 3.63 -8.56 -9.85
N ASN A 168 4.01 -7.85 -8.77
CA ASN A 168 3.34 -7.87 -7.47
C ASN A 168 3.30 -9.26 -6.80
N ASN A 169 4.11 -10.19 -7.25
CA ASN A 169 4.13 -11.58 -6.81
C ASN A 169 5.56 -12.11 -6.62
N GLN A 170 6.40 -11.28 -6.09
CA GLN A 170 7.82 -11.50 -5.85
C GLN A 170 8.27 -10.67 -4.64
N PHE A 171 9.54 -10.78 -4.29
CA PHE A 171 10.13 -9.90 -3.29
C PHE A 171 10.05 -8.44 -3.74
N ALA A 172 9.61 -7.58 -2.83
CA ALA A 172 9.51 -6.15 -3.06
C ALA A 172 9.93 -5.36 -1.83
N ILE A 173 10.44 -4.16 -2.06
CA ILE A 173 10.77 -3.20 -1.01
C ILE A 173 9.90 -1.95 -1.22
N ASN A 174 9.27 -1.50 -0.13
CA ASN A 174 8.53 -0.25 -0.08
C ASN A 174 9.29 0.73 0.82
N VAL A 175 9.37 2.00 0.39
CA VAL A 175 10.03 3.08 1.15
C VAL A 175 9.20 4.36 1.00
N GLY A 176 8.95 5.06 2.06
CA GLY A 176 8.21 6.32 2.05
C GLY A 176 8.32 7.12 3.34
#